data_11dc61144ce6f9bd6a351e0895786d65
#
_entry.id   11dc61144ce6f9bd6a351e0895786d65
#
_cell.length_a   1.000
_cell.length_b   1.000
_cell.length_c   1.000
_cell.angle_alpha   90.00
_cell.angle_beta   90.00
_cell.angle_gamma   90.00
#
_symmetry.space_group_name_H-M   'P 1'
#
loop_
_entity.id
_entity.type
_entity.pdbx_description
1 polymer ?
#
loop_
_entity_poly.entity_id
_entity_poly.type
_entity_poly.pdbx_seq_one_letter_code
_entity_poly.pdbx_strand_id
1 'polypeptide(L)'
;VLDAADAESQLAAMADGAAYVELFKDYGKEIRVALTRVGGRPVGLVVGNGKENDGVLTAQSASKAARFIRLCDCYSLPVVSLINSKGVAVPAVDEQAATIKATTQLLYAYAEATMAKVSIVTGNAIGQAYVAMGGKSNADVTYAWPGAVISALTPEAAVQVLYTDDLKADKKPALQSRAELEAKFAADV
;
A
#
# COMPACT_ATOMS: atom_id res chain seq x y z
N VAL A 1 2.66 -15.65 13.37
CA VAL A 1 2.42 -15.15 12.01
C VAL A 1 2.12 -13.65 12.13
N LEU A 2 2.90 -12.80 11.46
CA LEU A 2 2.66 -11.37 11.43
C LEU A 2 1.35 -11.10 10.68
N ASP A 3 0.50 -10.25 11.25
CA ASP A 3 -0.73 -9.81 10.61
C ASP A 3 -0.37 -8.73 9.56
N ALA A 4 -0.65 -9.00 8.29
CA ALA A 4 -0.43 -8.06 7.20
C ALA A 4 -1.24 -6.76 7.34
N ALA A 5 -2.34 -6.77 8.07
CA ALA A 5 -3.16 -5.61 8.34
C ALA A 5 -2.63 -4.75 9.51
N ASP A 6 -1.81 -5.32 10.39
CA ASP A 6 -1.34 -4.65 11.61
C ASP A 6 0.03 -3.98 11.40
N ALA A 7 0.01 -2.71 11.03
CA ALA A 7 1.23 -1.93 10.82
C ALA A 7 2.09 -1.78 12.11
N GLU A 8 1.49 -1.81 13.30
CA GLU A 8 2.24 -1.70 14.56
C GLU A 8 3.07 -2.94 14.83
N SER A 9 2.48 -4.13 14.67
CA SER A 9 3.20 -5.39 14.81
C SER A 9 4.30 -5.54 13.74
N GLN A 10 4.06 -5.06 12.52
CA GLN A 10 5.06 -5.06 11.46
C GLN A 10 6.24 -4.12 11.77
N LEU A 11 5.97 -2.90 12.26
CA LEU A 11 7.02 -1.97 12.70
C LEU A 11 7.88 -2.57 13.81
N ALA A 12 7.24 -3.13 14.83
CA ALA A 12 7.94 -3.76 15.96
C ALA A 12 8.78 -4.98 15.51
N ALA A 13 8.27 -5.78 14.59
CA ALA A 13 8.96 -6.96 14.11
C ALA A 13 10.18 -6.64 13.21
N MET A 14 10.11 -5.55 12.46
CA MET A 14 11.21 -5.12 11.60
C MET A 14 12.31 -4.40 12.37
N ALA A 15 11.98 -3.77 13.49
CA ALA A 15 12.89 -2.97 14.29
C ALA A 15 13.76 -3.83 15.21
N ASP A 16 15.06 -3.55 15.25
CA ASP A 16 15.96 -4.17 16.22
C ASP A 16 15.49 -3.90 17.66
N GLY A 17 15.23 -4.98 18.41
CA GLY A 17 14.72 -4.88 19.76
C GLY A 17 13.33 -4.19 19.87
N ALA A 18 12.54 -4.19 18.80
CA ALA A 18 11.26 -3.50 18.69
C ALA A 18 11.33 -1.98 18.96
N ALA A 19 12.52 -1.37 18.78
CA ALA A 19 12.74 0.04 19.04
C ALA A 19 12.62 0.87 17.76
N TYR A 20 11.60 1.71 17.66
CA TYR A 20 11.40 2.62 16.54
C TYR A 20 10.85 3.97 17.00
N VAL A 21 11.08 5.00 16.20
CA VAL A 21 10.53 6.33 16.38
C VAL A 21 9.53 6.60 15.28
N GLU A 22 8.26 6.56 15.61
CA GLU A 22 7.19 6.85 14.66
C GLU A 22 7.01 8.37 14.49
N LEU A 23 6.89 8.82 13.26
CA LEU A 23 6.65 10.20 12.90
C LEU A 23 5.20 10.40 12.46
N PHE A 24 4.60 11.52 12.85
CA PHE A 24 3.23 11.92 12.46
C PHE A 24 2.16 10.85 12.75
N LYS A 25 2.20 10.24 13.93
CA LYS A 25 1.35 9.11 14.33
C LYS A 25 -0.15 9.36 14.11
N ASP A 26 -0.62 10.57 14.41
CA ASP A 26 -2.05 10.92 14.38
C ASP A 26 -2.53 11.50 13.03
N TYR A 27 -1.64 11.61 12.05
CA TYR A 27 -1.94 12.15 10.74
C TYR A 27 -1.80 11.08 9.64
N GLY A 28 -2.82 10.95 8.76
CA GLY A 28 -2.83 9.99 7.66
C GLY A 28 -2.53 8.56 8.13
N LYS A 29 -3.38 8.00 8.98
CA LYS A 29 -3.15 6.74 9.71
C LYS A 29 -3.10 5.50 8.81
N GLU A 30 -3.54 5.62 7.56
CA GLU A 30 -3.50 4.56 6.55
C GLU A 30 -2.05 4.18 6.14
N ILE A 31 -1.11 5.10 6.36
CA ILE A 31 0.33 4.81 6.27
C ILE A 31 1.00 5.20 7.58
N ARG A 32 1.84 4.33 8.11
CA ARG A 32 2.72 4.63 9.23
C ARG A 32 4.15 4.76 8.74
N VAL A 33 4.87 5.74 9.29
CA VAL A 33 6.27 5.99 8.95
C VAL A 33 7.11 6.06 10.21
N ALA A 34 8.25 5.38 10.21
CA ALA A 34 9.11 5.31 11.37
C ALA A 34 10.59 5.27 10.99
N LEU A 35 11.41 5.78 11.88
CA LEU A 35 12.87 5.60 11.85
C LEU A 35 13.25 4.51 12.84
N THR A 36 14.09 3.58 12.41
CA THR A 36 14.54 2.47 13.23
C THR A 36 15.92 1.97 12.82
N ARG A 37 16.35 0.88 13.45
CA ARG A 37 17.52 0.10 12.99
C ARG A 37 17.06 -1.30 12.60
N VAL A 38 17.63 -1.79 11.51
CA VAL A 38 17.46 -3.16 11.03
C VAL A 38 18.85 -3.78 10.83
N GLY A 39 19.16 -4.80 11.61
CA GLY A 39 20.51 -5.39 11.61
C GLY A 39 21.61 -4.38 11.98
N GLY A 40 21.34 -3.47 12.92
CA GLY A 40 22.24 -2.41 13.36
C GLY A 40 22.33 -1.19 12.44
N ARG A 41 21.74 -1.22 11.24
CA ARG A 41 21.78 -0.10 10.27
C ARG A 41 20.55 0.79 10.39
N PRO A 42 20.70 2.12 10.34
CA PRO A 42 19.56 3.04 10.37
C PRO A 42 18.75 2.90 9.08
N VAL A 43 17.43 2.79 9.21
CA VAL A 43 16.48 2.57 8.11
C VAL A 43 15.20 3.36 8.35
N GLY A 44 14.63 3.90 7.29
CA GLY A 44 13.25 4.41 7.28
C GLY A 44 12.27 3.28 6.93
N LEU A 45 11.21 3.16 7.70
CA LEU A 45 10.11 2.23 7.41
C LEU A 45 8.87 3.01 6.96
N VAL A 46 8.26 2.55 5.88
CA VAL A 46 6.95 3.01 5.37
C VAL A 46 6.03 1.81 5.37
N VAL A 47 4.99 1.83 6.17
CA VAL A 47 4.12 0.65 6.38
C VAL A 47 2.69 1.01 6.06
N GLY A 48 2.07 0.29 5.12
CA GLY A 48 0.64 0.35 4.84
C GLY A 48 -0.15 -0.24 6.00
N ASN A 49 -1.10 0.53 6.55
CA ASN A 49 -1.91 0.12 7.69
C ASN A 49 -3.28 -0.39 7.23
N GLY A 50 -3.41 -1.68 7.05
CA GLY A 50 -4.66 -2.31 6.62
C GLY A 50 -5.81 -2.22 7.61
N LYS A 51 -5.55 -1.90 8.89
CA LYS A 51 -6.59 -1.68 9.90
C LYS A 51 -7.30 -0.33 9.74
N GLU A 52 -6.66 0.63 9.10
CA GLU A 52 -7.23 1.94 8.83
C GLU A 52 -7.65 2.02 7.36
N ASN A 53 -8.95 2.05 7.12
CA ASN A 53 -9.54 2.17 5.78
C ASN A 53 -8.92 1.20 4.74
N ASP A 54 -8.66 -0.05 5.12
CA ASP A 54 -8.01 -1.08 4.27
C ASP A 54 -6.68 -0.63 3.64
N GLY A 55 -5.98 0.33 4.26
CA GLY A 55 -4.75 0.90 3.74
C GLY A 55 -4.93 1.75 2.48
N VAL A 56 -6.16 2.17 2.16
CA VAL A 56 -6.46 3.01 1.00
C VAL A 56 -5.76 4.36 1.13
N LEU A 57 -5.01 4.75 0.11
CA LEU A 57 -4.28 6.02 0.10
C LEU A 57 -5.22 7.21 0.08
N THR A 58 -5.08 8.08 1.08
CA THR A 58 -5.70 9.40 1.15
C THR A 58 -4.69 10.49 0.82
N ALA A 59 -5.16 11.73 0.60
CA ALA A 59 -4.26 12.88 0.39
C ALA A 59 -3.30 13.09 1.57
N GLN A 60 -3.78 12.83 2.79
CA GLN A 60 -2.99 12.98 4.00
C GLN A 60 -1.90 11.92 4.11
N SER A 61 -2.25 10.64 3.95
CA SER A 61 -1.31 9.53 4.05
C SER A 61 -0.24 9.57 2.95
N ALA A 62 -0.64 9.91 1.72
CA ALA A 62 0.30 10.07 0.61
C ALA A 62 1.27 11.24 0.82
N SER A 63 0.77 12.40 1.29
CA SER A 63 1.62 13.57 1.59
C SER A 63 2.60 13.29 2.73
N LYS A 64 2.16 12.58 3.79
CA LYS A 64 3.02 12.14 4.89
C LYS A 64 4.16 11.25 4.39
N ALA A 65 3.82 10.22 3.61
CA ALA A 65 4.80 9.30 3.07
C ALA A 65 5.79 10.01 2.14
N ALA A 66 5.32 10.90 1.25
CA ALA A 66 6.17 11.66 0.35
C ALA A 66 7.20 12.52 1.11
N ARG A 67 6.77 13.21 2.17
CA ARG A 67 7.69 13.99 3.02
C ARG A 67 8.71 13.12 3.73
N PHE A 68 8.28 11.95 4.21
CA PHE A 68 9.17 11.02 4.89
C PHE A 68 10.22 10.43 3.94
N ILE A 69 9.85 10.05 2.71
CA ILE A 69 10.79 9.57 1.69
C ILE A 69 11.85 10.63 1.39
N ARG A 70 11.44 11.89 1.19
CA ARG A 70 12.38 13.00 0.97
C ARG A 70 13.29 13.26 2.17
N LEU A 71 12.77 13.10 3.38
CA LEU A 71 13.59 13.16 4.59
C LEU A 71 14.66 12.07 4.60
N CYS A 72 14.27 10.83 4.32
CA CYS A 72 15.22 9.71 4.25
C CYS A 72 16.27 9.91 3.16
N ASP A 73 15.88 10.42 1.99
CA ASP A 73 16.80 10.71 0.89
C ASP A 73 17.82 11.80 1.26
N CYS A 74 17.37 12.89 1.91
CA CYS A 74 18.28 13.95 2.40
C CYS A 74 19.38 13.42 3.33
N TYR A 75 19.10 12.39 4.11
CA TYR A 75 20.06 11.78 5.03
C TYR A 75 20.68 10.49 4.49
N SER A 76 20.42 10.15 3.23
CA SER A 76 20.86 8.89 2.59
C SER A 76 20.50 7.64 3.41
N LEU A 77 19.34 7.69 4.07
CA LEU A 77 18.80 6.56 4.83
C LEU A 77 18.07 5.60 3.87
N PRO A 78 18.45 4.32 3.82
CA PRO A 78 17.70 3.35 3.04
C PRO A 78 16.26 3.23 3.56
N VAL A 79 15.33 2.94 2.66
CA VAL A 79 13.92 2.79 3.00
C VAL A 79 13.43 1.39 2.71
N VAL A 80 12.67 0.84 3.65
CA VAL A 80 11.88 -0.38 3.46
C VAL A 80 10.40 -0.03 3.49
N SER A 81 9.71 -0.38 2.40
CA SER A 81 8.27 -0.16 2.24
C SER A 81 7.53 -1.48 2.40
N LEU A 82 6.65 -1.58 3.38
CA LEU A 82 5.74 -2.70 3.56
C LEU A 82 4.39 -2.30 2.94
N ILE A 83 4.06 -2.90 1.80
CA ILE A 83 2.91 -2.49 0.99
C ILE A 83 1.70 -3.33 1.35
N ASN A 84 0.65 -2.68 1.85
CA ASN A 84 -0.67 -3.25 2.03
C ASN A 84 -1.71 -2.16 1.79
N SER A 85 -2.27 -2.10 0.59
CA SER A 85 -3.26 -1.10 0.20
C SER A 85 -4.22 -1.64 -0.85
N LYS A 86 -5.52 -1.41 -0.65
CA LYS A 86 -6.56 -1.75 -1.62
C LYS A 86 -6.79 -0.70 -2.70
N GLY A 87 -5.99 0.36 -2.74
CA GLY A 87 -6.08 1.37 -3.79
C GLY A 87 -5.94 2.81 -3.31
N VAL A 88 -6.48 3.75 -4.07
CA VAL A 88 -6.49 5.19 -3.79
C VAL A 88 -7.92 5.62 -3.52
N ALA A 89 -8.14 6.50 -2.53
CA ALA A 89 -9.46 7.04 -2.20
C ALA A 89 -10.05 7.86 -3.37
N VAL A 90 -11.30 7.54 -3.72
CA VAL A 90 -11.99 8.12 -4.90
C VAL A 90 -13.21 8.98 -4.57
N PRO A 91 -13.75 9.02 -3.31
CA PRO A 91 -14.92 9.83 -3.01
C PRO A 91 -14.73 11.32 -3.36
N ALA A 92 -15.80 12.03 -3.66
CA ALA A 92 -15.77 13.44 -4.03
C ALA A 92 -15.05 14.34 -3.00
N VAL A 93 -15.12 14.00 -1.72
CA VAL A 93 -14.40 14.70 -0.64
C VAL A 93 -12.90 14.54 -0.77
N ASP A 94 -12.42 13.36 -1.14
CA ASP A 94 -10.99 13.08 -1.33
C ASP A 94 -10.48 13.69 -2.64
N GLU A 95 -11.33 13.81 -3.64
CA GLU A 95 -11.01 14.52 -4.88
C GLU A 95 -10.80 16.01 -4.62
N GLN A 96 -11.65 16.65 -3.79
CA GLN A 96 -11.44 18.01 -3.30
C GLN A 96 -10.17 18.16 -2.46
N ALA A 97 -9.79 17.13 -1.69
CA ALA A 97 -8.55 17.09 -0.93
C ALA A 97 -7.29 16.89 -1.82
N ALA A 98 -7.44 16.81 -3.13
CA ALA A 98 -6.36 16.62 -4.09
C ALA A 98 -5.58 15.31 -3.91
N THR A 99 -6.27 14.20 -3.66
CA THR A 99 -5.67 12.88 -3.42
C THR A 99 -4.80 12.42 -4.58
N ILE A 100 -5.23 12.64 -5.83
CA ILE A 100 -4.43 12.29 -7.02
C ILE A 100 -3.12 13.07 -7.03
N LYS A 101 -3.15 14.38 -6.71
CA LYS A 101 -1.94 15.20 -6.62
C LYS A 101 -0.99 14.68 -5.54
N ALA A 102 -1.51 14.36 -4.36
CA ALA A 102 -0.71 13.85 -3.25
C ALA A 102 -0.11 12.47 -3.58
N THR A 103 -0.88 11.59 -4.21
CA THR A 103 -0.40 10.27 -4.67
C THR A 103 0.70 10.42 -5.72
N THR A 104 0.56 11.37 -6.65
CA THR A 104 1.59 11.68 -7.62
C THR A 104 2.86 12.25 -6.96
N GLN A 105 2.72 13.09 -5.95
CA GLN A 105 3.86 13.59 -5.17
C GLN A 105 4.61 12.45 -4.45
N LEU A 106 3.90 11.44 -3.95
CA LEU A 106 4.50 10.25 -3.38
C LEU A 106 5.27 9.44 -4.43
N LEU A 107 4.67 9.23 -5.59
CA LEU A 107 5.31 8.56 -6.72
C LEU A 107 6.61 9.27 -7.12
N TYR A 108 6.58 10.59 -7.27
CA TYR A 108 7.77 11.38 -7.58
C TYR A 108 8.84 11.29 -6.48
N ALA A 109 8.43 11.31 -5.20
CA ALA A 109 9.38 11.19 -4.11
C ALA A 109 10.16 9.87 -4.18
N TYR A 110 9.50 8.75 -4.49
CA TYR A 110 10.19 7.47 -4.70
C TYR A 110 11.05 7.45 -5.98
N ALA A 111 10.57 8.05 -7.06
CA ALA A 111 11.30 8.06 -8.35
C ALA A 111 12.57 8.91 -8.30
N GLU A 112 12.52 10.05 -7.61
CA GLU A 112 13.65 10.97 -7.47
C GLU A 112 14.67 10.52 -6.41
N ALA A 113 14.24 9.73 -5.41
CA ALA A 113 15.08 9.32 -4.30
C ALA A 113 16.25 8.43 -4.75
N THR A 114 17.43 8.78 -4.28
CA THR A 114 18.71 8.13 -4.64
C THR A 114 19.16 7.08 -3.63
N MET A 115 18.58 7.08 -2.40
CA MET A 115 18.86 6.07 -1.39
C MET A 115 18.34 4.69 -1.82
N ALA A 116 18.88 3.63 -1.22
CA ALA A 116 18.42 2.26 -1.46
C ALA A 116 16.97 2.06 -1.01
N LYS A 117 16.17 1.44 -1.87
CA LYS A 117 14.71 1.22 -1.67
C LYS A 117 14.38 -0.25 -1.81
N VAL A 118 13.82 -0.82 -0.76
CA VAL A 118 13.32 -2.21 -0.75
C VAL A 118 11.82 -2.18 -0.53
N SER A 119 11.07 -2.89 -1.35
CA SER A 119 9.62 -3.02 -1.21
C SER A 119 9.23 -4.46 -0.92
N ILE A 120 8.34 -4.63 0.03
CA ILE A 120 7.78 -5.93 0.42
C ILE A 120 6.26 -5.83 0.40
N VAL A 121 5.64 -6.58 -0.48
CA VAL A 121 4.17 -6.68 -0.51
C VAL A 121 3.75 -7.65 0.58
N THR A 122 3.09 -7.14 1.62
CA THR A 122 2.67 -7.93 2.78
C THR A 122 1.22 -8.39 2.71
N GLY A 123 0.40 -7.71 1.92
CA GLY A 123 -1.02 -8.01 1.74
C GLY A 123 -1.50 -7.57 0.37
N ASN A 124 -2.41 -6.61 0.32
CA ASN A 124 -2.95 -6.11 -0.93
C ASN A 124 -2.03 -5.06 -1.57
N ALA A 125 -1.83 -5.16 -2.86
CA ALA A 125 -1.07 -4.21 -3.67
C ALA A 125 -1.87 -3.90 -4.93
N ILE A 126 -2.89 -3.03 -4.79
CA ILE A 126 -3.89 -2.81 -5.83
C ILE A 126 -3.66 -1.48 -6.56
N GLY A 127 -3.61 -1.57 -7.89
CA GLY A 127 -3.66 -0.43 -8.79
C GLY A 127 -2.59 0.64 -8.54
N GLN A 128 -3.00 1.90 -8.57
CA GLN A 128 -2.10 3.04 -8.44
C GLN A 128 -1.43 3.15 -7.07
N ALA A 129 -2.05 2.64 -6.01
CA ALA A 129 -1.46 2.66 -4.67
C ALA A 129 -0.17 1.83 -4.62
N TYR A 130 -0.15 0.65 -5.24
CA TYR A 130 1.06 -0.17 -5.36
C TYR A 130 2.20 0.58 -6.06
N VAL A 131 1.90 1.25 -7.16
CA VAL A 131 2.90 2.01 -7.92
C VAL A 131 3.43 3.19 -7.10
N ALA A 132 2.53 3.92 -6.42
CA ALA A 132 2.87 5.11 -5.65
C ALA A 132 3.68 4.79 -4.37
N MET A 133 3.47 3.64 -3.75
CA MET A 133 4.15 3.21 -2.52
C MET A 133 5.53 2.56 -2.78
N GLY A 134 6.15 2.82 -3.91
CA GLY A 134 7.46 2.25 -4.25
C GLY A 134 7.36 0.80 -4.74
N GLY A 135 6.37 0.50 -5.57
CA GLY A 135 6.25 -0.77 -6.24
C GLY A 135 7.44 -1.09 -7.14
N LYS A 136 7.39 -2.20 -7.85
CA LYS A 136 8.49 -2.77 -8.64
C LYS A 136 9.22 -1.77 -9.56
N SER A 137 8.52 -0.74 -10.05
CA SER A 137 9.10 0.27 -10.94
C SER A 137 10.02 1.28 -10.23
N ASN A 138 9.87 1.45 -8.91
CA ASN A 138 10.55 2.50 -8.13
C ASN A 138 11.38 1.96 -6.97
N ALA A 139 11.39 0.64 -6.75
CA ALA A 139 12.24 -0.02 -5.76
C ALA A 139 13.43 -0.73 -6.44
N ASP A 140 14.55 -0.79 -5.75
CA ASP A 140 15.72 -1.53 -6.22
C ASP A 140 15.49 -3.04 -6.12
N VAL A 141 14.78 -3.47 -5.09
CA VAL A 141 14.39 -4.87 -4.87
C VAL A 141 12.96 -4.93 -4.36
N THR A 142 12.19 -5.89 -4.88
CA THR A 142 10.80 -6.12 -4.48
C THR A 142 10.59 -7.59 -4.11
N TYR A 143 9.97 -7.80 -2.95
CA TYR A 143 9.55 -9.11 -2.45
C TYR A 143 8.03 -9.14 -2.23
N ALA A 144 7.47 -10.32 -2.19
CA ALA A 144 6.07 -10.54 -1.84
C ALA A 144 5.95 -11.67 -0.81
N TRP A 145 5.05 -11.53 0.16
CA TRP A 145 4.72 -12.60 1.09
C TRP A 145 3.84 -13.63 0.39
N PRO A 146 3.87 -14.90 0.85
CA PRO A 146 2.90 -15.88 0.43
C PRO A 146 1.47 -15.39 0.73
N GLY A 147 0.61 -15.37 -0.28
CA GLY A 147 -0.76 -14.86 -0.17
C GLY A 147 -0.89 -13.34 -0.37
N ALA A 148 0.17 -12.65 -0.79
CA ALA A 148 0.07 -11.26 -1.24
C ALA A 148 -0.69 -11.19 -2.57
N VAL A 149 -1.62 -10.24 -2.67
CA VAL A 149 -2.44 -10.02 -3.89
C VAL A 149 -1.92 -8.79 -4.60
N ILE A 150 -1.39 -8.98 -5.82
CA ILE A 150 -0.89 -7.91 -6.67
C ILE A 150 -1.76 -7.83 -7.91
N SER A 151 -2.62 -6.83 -8.01
CA SER A 151 -3.57 -6.70 -9.11
C SER A 151 -3.78 -5.24 -9.51
N ALA A 152 -4.23 -5.04 -10.76
CA ALA A 152 -4.62 -3.71 -11.24
C ALA A 152 -5.94 -3.22 -10.62
N LEU A 153 -6.86 -4.15 -10.32
CA LEU A 153 -8.19 -3.87 -9.78
C LEU A 153 -8.47 -4.80 -8.58
N THR A 154 -9.35 -4.38 -7.70
CA THR A 154 -9.89 -5.30 -6.68
C THR A 154 -10.71 -6.41 -7.36
N PRO A 155 -10.86 -7.60 -6.75
CA PRO A 155 -11.68 -8.67 -7.31
C PRO A 155 -13.10 -8.22 -7.66
N GLU A 156 -13.72 -7.42 -6.81
CA GLU A 156 -15.07 -6.88 -7.01
C GLU A 156 -15.13 -5.96 -8.26
N ALA A 157 -14.15 -5.08 -8.41
CA ALA A 157 -14.08 -4.18 -9.56
C ALA A 157 -13.74 -4.94 -10.85
N ALA A 158 -12.84 -5.92 -10.78
CA ALA A 158 -12.47 -6.75 -11.92
C ALA A 158 -13.66 -7.54 -12.47
N VAL A 159 -14.44 -8.18 -11.58
CA VAL A 159 -15.64 -8.91 -11.96
C VAL A 159 -16.68 -7.99 -12.60
N GLN A 160 -16.82 -6.77 -12.07
CA GLN A 160 -17.76 -5.80 -12.61
C GLN A 160 -17.40 -5.36 -14.05
N VAL A 161 -16.11 -5.26 -14.36
CA VAL A 161 -15.64 -4.88 -15.69
C VAL A 161 -15.61 -6.08 -16.65
N LEU A 162 -15.06 -7.21 -16.22
CA LEU A 162 -14.81 -8.37 -17.09
C LEU A 162 -16.07 -9.19 -17.37
N TYR A 163 -16.98 -9.27 -16.41
CA TYR A 163 -18.16 -10.15 -16.47
C TYR A 163 -19.49 -9.35 -16.47
N THR A 164 -19.45 -8.10 -16.93
CA THR A 164 -20.65 -7.23 -16.97
C THR A 164 -21.79 -7.87 -17.77
N ASP A 165 -21.52 -8.48 -18.90
CA ASP A 165 -22.52 -9.08 -19.77
C ASP A 165 -23.08 -10.38 -19.20
N ASP A 166 -22.24 -11.20 -18.57
CA ASP A 166 -22.64 -12.41 -17.88
C ASP A 166 -23.54 -12.12 -16.68
N LEU A 167 -23.18 -11.09 -15.88
CA LEU A 167 -23.98 -10.62 -14.76
C LEU A 167 -25.35 -10.09 -15.18
N LYS A 168 -25.47 -9.49 -16.36
CA LYS A 168 -26.75 -9.02 -16.91
C LYS A 168 -27.59 -10.16 -17.49
N ALA A 169 -26.94 -11.18 -18.06
CA ALA A 169 -27.61 -12.31 -18.69
C ALA A 169 -28.07 -13.37 -17.69
N ASP A 170 -27.45 -13.46 -16.53
CA ASP A 170 -27.74 -14.47 -15.53
C ASP A 170 -29.02 -14.13 -14.74
N LYS A 171 -30.00 -15.05 -14.81
CA LYS A 171 -31.28 -14.96 -14.07
C LYS A 171 -31.16 -15.42 -12.60
N LYS A 172 -30.00 -15.87 -12.16
CA LYS A 172 -29.73 -16.22 -10.76
C LYS A 172 -29.65 -14.96 -9.90
N PRO A 173 -29.83 -15.05 -8.57
CA PRO A 173 -29.60 -13.93 -7.70
C PRO A 173 -28.19 -13.37 -7.97
N ALA A 174 -28.13 -12.16 -8.49
CA ALA A 174 -26.89 -11.50 -8.93
C ALA A 174 -25.74 -11.52 -7.88
N LEU A 175 -26.09 -11.64 -6.60
CA LEU A 175 -25.16 -11.77 -5.49
C LEU A 175 -24.39 -13.11 -5.46
N GLN A 176 -25.04 -14.24 -5.83
CA GLN A 176 -24.34 -15.55 -5.81
C GLN A 176 -23.39 -15.71 -6.99
N SER A 177 -23.83 -15.35 -8.19
CA SER A 177 -22.96 -15.36 -9.38
C SER A 177 -21.77 -14.42 -9.22
N ARG A 178 -21.98 -13.28 -8.59
CA ARG A 178 -20.91 -12.31 -8.33
C ARG A 178 -19.88 -12.86 -7.36
N ALA A 179 -20.30 -13.45 -6.25
CA ALA A 179 -19.39 -14.06 -5.27
C ALA A 179 -18.57 -15.22 -5.86
N GLU A 180 -19.17 -16.05 -6.72
CA GLU A 180 -18.47 -17.14 -7.41
C GLU A 180 -17.40 -16.60 -8.39
N LEU A 181 -17.71 -15.53 -9.12
CA LEU A 181 -16.76 -14.90 -10.05
C LEU A 181 -15.63 -14.16 -9.31
N GLU A 182 -15.94 -13.50 -8.19
CA GLU A 182 -14.95 -12.87 -7.32
C GLU A 182 -13.98 -13.90 -6.73
N ALA A 183 -14.50 -15.02 -6.26
CA ALA A 183 -13.69 -16.13 -5.76
C ALA A 183 -12.81 -16.75 -6.83
N LYS A 184 -13.33 -16.91 -8.05
CA LYS A 184 -12.57 -17.41 -9.19
C LYS A 184 -11.44 -16.44 -9.57
N PHE A 185 -11.73 -15.15 -9.68
CA PHE A 185 -10.72 -14.14 -9.99
C PHE A 185 -9.63 -14.07 -8.91
N ALA A 186 -10.03 -14.11 -7.63
CA ALA A 186 -9.07 -14.10 -6.53
C ALA A 186 -8.18 -15.35 -6.46
N ALA A 187 -8.63 -16.49 -7.03
CA ALA A 187 -7.83 -17.71 -7.12
C ALA A 187 -6.82 -17.67 -8.29
N ASP A 188 -7.09 -16.84 -9.31
CA ASP A 188 -6.24 -16.71 -10.51
C ASP A 188 -5.16 -15.61 -10.35
N VAL A 189 -5.21 -14.79 -9.27
CA VAL A 189 -4.31 -13.67 -8.97
C VAL A 189 -3.37 -13.99 -7.80
#